data_4b2e1976a0eff76533b140575cbf3e94
#
_entry.id   4b2e1976a0eff76533b140575cbf3e94
#
_cell.length_a   1.000
_cell.length_b   1.000
_cell.length_c   1.000
_cell.angle_alpha   90.00
_cell.angle_beta   90.00
_cell.angle_gamma   90.00
#
_symmetry.space_group_name_H-M   'P 1'
#
loop_
_entity.id
_entity.type
_entity.pdbx_description
1 polymer ?
#
loop_
_entity_poly.entity_id
_entity_poly.type
_entity_poly.pdbx_seq_one_letter_code
_entity_poly.pdbx_strand_id
1 'polypeptide(L)'
;LFCINYSIIKVVCTFKDYYFSQSLKHSNISNYQVLIDILLNKMDGKMNNLISVVVTCYNHEKYIEQCLRSVFNQTYTNIELIVLDDGSTDSSTQIIQEVLKDSPFETRFETHENLGVVKNRNLGLELIRGDYLLFVDSDNYLDADYVEQLYSKLTETNADIAYCDLFNPEKEEFYLKSREFDLTAFLNASFIDNCSLIRRSIIGNTRYDEKLNRKKLEDYDFLLNLIINNSAKAVYQPSTKLNYRVFETGSISGRDSVRYHYEIYLDILEKYLDKLPHEVYRAVCDNLMVLEERLDSLLKHHGDVTDYVNRLKKERDQLERRKYTQSKILKDAHKEMELIRGSLSYRLGNALITPIKTAGVIAKNPKAIKNYLRALKVKVIQLRRRMTPLKVRQLRR
;
A
#
# COMPACT_ATOMS: atom_id res chain seq x y z
N LEU A 1 14.19 28.20 27.54
CA LEU A 1 13.80 28.22 26.10
C LEU A 1 13.39 29.64 25.65
N PHE A 2 12.62 30.40 26.42
CA PHE A 2 12.20 31.78 26.08
C PHE A 2 13.34 32.80 26.00
N CYS A 3 14.41 32.66 26.77
CA CYS A 3 15.53 33.58 26.75
C CYS A 3 16.50 33.40 25.58
N ILE A 4 16.56 32.19 25.00
CA ILE A 4 17.40 31.89 23.81
C ILE A 4 16.79 32.49 22.57
N ASN A 5 15.46 32.47 22.43
CA ASN A 5 14.75 33.03 21.27
C ASN A 5 14.93 34.56 21.15
N TYR A 6 14.95 35.28 22.27
CA TYR A 6 15.09 36.74 22.24
C TYR A 6 16.47 37.21 21.77
N SER A 7 17.53 36.48 22.13
CA SER A 7 18.90 36.79 21.72
C SER A 7 19.13 36.54 20.23
N ILE A 8 18.52 35.48 19.66
CA ILE A 8 18.65 35.15 18.25
C ILE A 8 17.85 36.13 17.40
N ILE A 9 16.61 36.51 17.80
CA ILE A 9 15.82 37.55 17.11
C ILE A 9 16.58 38.87 17.09
N LYS A 10 17.26 39.22 18.17
CA LYS A 10 18.06 40.42 18.23
C LYS A 10 19.27 40.40 17.28
N VAL A 11 19.92 39.24 17.13
CA VAL A 11 21.01 39.05 16.17
C VAL A 11 20.52 39.17 14.73
N VAL A 12 19.38 38.55 14.38
CA VAL A 12 18.79 38.62 13.03
C VAL A 12 18.33 40.04 12.70
N CYS A 13 17.70 40.74 13.64
CA CYS A 13 17.32 42.15 13.45
C CYS A 13 18.56 43.06 13.32
N THR A 14 19.60 42.86 14.12
CA THR A 14 20.84 43.65 14.03
C THR A 14 21.59 43.37 12.73
N PHE A 15 21.58 42.15 12.22
CA PHE A 15 22.12 41.80 10.89
C PHE A 15 21.32 42.45 9.76
N LYS A 16 20.00 42.47 9.87
CA LYS A 16 19.13 43.12 8.88
C LYS A 16 19.40 44.63 8.83
N ASP A 17 19.52 45.29 9.96
CA ASP A 17 19.81 46.73 10.07
C ASP A 17 21.24 47.06 9.64
N TYR A 18 22.22 46.21 9.95
CA TYR A 18 23.61 46.37 9.53
C TYR A 18 23.81 46.27 8.02
N TYR A 19 23.15 45.33 7.34
CA TYR A 19 23.28 45.13 5.91
C TYR A 19 22.37 46.07 5.08
N PHE A 20 21.27 46.56 5.65
CA PHE A 20 20.45 47.59 5.00
C PHE A 20 21.13 48.98 4.99
N SER A 21 22.06 49.24 5.89
CA SER A 21 22.82 50.50 5.96
C SER A 21 24.05 50.53 5.04
N GLN A 22 24.48 49.39 4.54
CA GLN A 22 25.58 49.28 3.59
C GLN A 22 25.03 48.97 2.18
N SER A 23 24.89 50.05 1.37
CA SER A 23 24.41 50.00 -0.01
C SER A 23 25.08 48.93 -0.87
N LEU A 24 24.50 47.76 -0.98
CA LEU A 24 24.87 46.73 -1.95
C LEU A 24 23.94 46.71 -3.13
N LYS A 25 24.52 47.05 -4.29
CA LYS A 25 23.88 47.11 -5.62
C LYS A 25 23.44 45.70 -6.05
N HIS A 26 22.19 45.60 -6.38
CA HIS A 26 21.47 44.76 -7.37
C HIS A 26 22.08 43.49 -7.95
N SER A 27 22.53 42.50 -7.20
CA SER A 27 22.77 41.16 -7.80
C SER A 27 22.55 39.94 -6.95
N ASN A 28 22.19 40.04 -5.67
CA ASN A 28 22.11 38.85 -4.80
C ASN A 28 20.90 38.80 -3.85
N ILE A 29 19.84 39.57 -4.06
CA ILE A 29 18.69 39.62 -3.15
C ILE A 29 17.94 38.26 -3.12
N SER A 30 17.86 37.56 -4.24
CA SER A 30 17.19 36.25 -4.32
C SER A 30 17.90 35.17 -3.46
N ASN A 31 19.22 35.18 -3.43
CA ASN A 31 19.97 34.17 -2.64
C ASN A 31 19.89 34.41 -1.14
N TYR A 32 19.76 35.69 -0.70
CA TYR A 32 19.57 36.00 0.74
C TYR A 32 18.16 35.74 1.22
N GLN A 33 17.16 35.92 0.36
CA GLN A 33 15.78 35.56 0.71
C GLN A 33 15.66 34.06 0.94
N VAL A 34 16.24 33.26 0.03
CA VAL A 34 16.30 31.77 0.18
C VAL A 34 17.03 31.36 1.47
N LEU A 35 18.15 32.07 1.79
CA LEU A 35 18.91 31.77 3.02
C LEU A 35 18.12 32.14 4.29
N ILE A 36 17.39 33.26 4.26
CA ILE A 36 16.52 33.69 5.36
C ILE A 36 15.37 32.70 5.52
N ASP A 37 14.73 32.26 4.45
CA ASP A 37 13.65 31.30 4.47
C ASP A 37 14.14 29.92 4.99
N ILE A 38 15.35 29.48 4.61
CA ILE A 38 15.98 28.27 5.17
C ILE A 38 16.27 28.45 6.66
N LEU A 39 16.74 29.61 7.11
CA LEU A 39 17.03 29.88 8.53
C LEU A 39 15.72 30.00 9.36
N LEU A 40 14.70 30.64 8.82
CA LEU A 40 13.37 30.73 9.46
C LEU A 40 12.72 29.36 9.57
N ASN A 41 12.76 28.55 8.52
CA ASN A 41 12.26 27.16 8.54
C ASN A 41 13.02 26.28 9.57
N LYS A 42 14.34 26.47 9.72
CA LYS A 42 15.12 25.79 10.78
C LYS A 42 14.78 26.31 12.18
N MET A 43 14.38 27.58 12.32
CA MET A 43 13.99 28.16 13.62
C MET A 43 12.58 27.74 14.07
N ASP A 44 11.68 27.49 13.13
CA ASP A 44 10.32 26.99 13.41
C ASP A 44 10.27 25.49 13.78
N GLY A 45 11.44 24.83 13.86
CA GLY A 45 11.53 23.39 14.18
C GLY A 45 10.97 22.49 13.07
N LYS A 46 10.56 23.03 11.93
CA LYS A 46 10.27 22.28 10.72
C LYS A 46 11.61 21.88 10.11
N MET A 47 12.15 20.74 10.54
CA MET A 47 13.19 20.08 9.76
C MET A 47 12.58 19.76 8.40
N ASN A 48 13.03 20.46 7.37
CA ASN A 48 12.60 20.23 6.01
C ASN A 48 13.36 18.98 5.51
N ASN A 49 12.87 17.80 5.90
CA ASN A 49 13.50 16.53 5.61
C ASN A 49 13.49 16.27 4.10
N LEU A 50 14.54 15.68 3.58
CA LEU A 50 14.60 15.34 2.16
C LEU A 50 13.57 14.26 1.83
N ILE A 51 12.78 14.51 0.79
CA ILE A 51 11.82 13.54 0.24
C ILE A 51 12.33 13.03 -1.10
N SER A 52 12.51 11.72 -1.21
CA SER A 52 12.81 11.07 -2.48
C SER A 52 11.49 10.80 -3.21
N VAL A 53 11.24 11.52 -4.28
CA VAL A 53 10.14 11.25 -5.21
C VAL A 53 10.66 10.33 -6.30
N VAL A 54 10.09 9.13 -6.42
CA VAL A 54 10.46 8.13 -7.40
C VAL A 54 9.33 7.97 -8.40
N VAL A 55 9.55 8.41 -9.64
CA VAL A 55 8.59 8.24 -10.75
C VAL A 55 8.96 6.98 -11.52
N THR A 56 8.02 6.04 -11.63
CA THR A 56 8.20 4.82 -12.43
C THR A 56 7.41 4.92 -13.73
N CYS A 57 8.06 4.65 -14.87
CA CYS A 57 7.48 4.82 -16.21
C CYS A 57 7.66 3.55 -17.06
N TYR A 58 6.62 3.18 -17.81
CA TYR A 58 6.68 2.23 -18.90
C TYR A 58 5.57 2.50 -19.93
N ASN A 59 5.95 2.98 -21.12
CA ASN A 59 5.03 3.28 -22.23
C ASN A 59 3.89 4.24 -21.84
N HIS A 60 4.24 5.37 -21.23
CA HIS A 60 3.30 6.42 -20.81
C HIS A 60 3.61 7.77 -21.49
N GLU A 61 3.94 7.78 -22.79
CA GLU A 61 4.26 9.00 -23.56
C GLU A 61 3.21 10.10 -23.46
N LYS A 62 1.93 9.74 -23.27
CA LYS A 62 0.81 10.68 -23.16
C LYS A 62 0.69 11.36 -21.80
N TYR A 63 1.31 10.80 -20.76
CA TYR A 63 1.04 11.16 -19.37
C TYR A 63 2.27 11.65 -18.62
N ILE A 64 3.45 11.11 -18.97
CA ILE A 64 4.70 11.29 -18.22
C ILE A 64 5.08 12.77 -18.07
N GLU A 65 4.87 13.62 -19.08
CA GLU A 65 5.14 15.06 -18.99
C GLU A 65 4.29 15.71 -17.90
N GLN A 66 2.97 15.44 -17.88
CA GLN A 66 2.08 16.00 -16.85
C GLN A 66 2.45 15.49 -15.46
N CYS A 67 2.80 14.20 -15.33
CA CYS A 67 3.28 13.64 -14.09
C CYS A 67 4.51 14.38 -13.56
N LEU A 68 5.57 14.51 -14.36
CA LEU A 68 6.80 15.19 -13.97
C LEU A 68 6.58 16.65 -13.64
N ARG A 69 5.83 17.38 -14.46
CA ARG A 69 5.50 18.80 -14.19
C ARG A 69 4.69 18.96 -12.90
N SER A 70 3.84 17.99 -12.54
CA SER A 70 3.11 18.03 -11.27
C SER A 70 4.04 17.88 -10.06
N VAL A 71 5.12 17.09 -10.21
CA VAL A 71 6.18 16.99 -9.20
C VAL A 71 6.98 18.29 -9.13
N PHE A 72 7.31 18.92 -10.26
CA PHE A 72 8.05 20.21 -10.29
C PHE A 72 7.30 21.34 -9.61
N ASN A 73 5.98 21.30 -9.66
CA ASN A 73 5.10 22.34 -9.13
C ASN A 73 4.71 22.11 -7.64
N GLN A 74 5.36 21.17 -6.94
CA GLN A 74 5.07 20.95 -5.52
C GLN A 74 5.49 22.15 -4.67
N THR A 75 4.63 22.50 -3.68
CA THR A 75 4.93 23.54 -2.69
C THR A 75 6.05 23.14 -1.74
N TYR A 76 6.20 21.83 -1.49
CA TYR A 76 7.33 21.28 -0.75
C TYR A 76 8.56 21.23 -1.65
N THR A 77 9.65 21.87 -1.25
CA THR A 77 10.80 22.12 -2.14
C THR A 77 12.04 21.26 -1.87
N ASN A 78 12.14 20.59 -0.69
CA ASN A 78 13.29 19.73 -0.40
C ASN A 78 13.08 18.31 -0.94
N ILE A 79 13.11 18.20 -2.25
CA ILE A 79 12.86 16.98 -3.01
C ILE A 79 14.12 16.58 -3.78
N GLU A 80 14.45 15.29 -3.79
CA GLU A 80 15.21 14.66 -4.86
C GLU A 80 14.28 13.90 -5.77
N LEU A 81 14.47 13.99 -7.08
CA LEU A 81 13.64 13.33 -8.08
C LEU A 81 14.42 12.19 -8.72
N ILE A 82 13.88 10.98 -8.65
CA ILE A 82 14.41 9.80 -9.33
C ILE A 82 13.36 9.35 -10.34
N VAL A 83 13.75 9.27 -11.61
CA VAL A 83 12.89 8.80 -12.69
C VAL A 83 13.43 7.51 -13.24
N LEU A 84 12.61 6.46 -13.24
CA LEU A 84 12.98 5.11 -13.66
C LEU A 84 12.10 4.71 -14.85
N ASP A 85 12.72 4.62 -16.03
CA ASP A 85 12.08 4.13 -17.25
C ASP A 85 12.35 2.63 -17.41
N ASP A 86 11.30 1.81 -17.30
CA ASP A 86 11.35 0.35 -17.37
C ASP A 86 11.39 -0.16 -18.83
N GLY A 87 12.23 0.45 -19.65
CA GLY A 87 12.45 0.04 -21.05
C GLY A 87 11.26 0.40 -21.94
N SER A 88 10.78 1.64 -21.89
CA SER A 88 9.71 2.13 -22.77
C SER A 88 10.11 2.01 -24.25
N THR A 89 9.14 1.63 -25.06
CA THR A 89 9.26 1.47 -26.53
C THR A 89 8.56 2.57 -27.31
N ASP A 90 7.82 3.43 -26.62
CA ASP A 90 7.20 4.65 -27.13
C ASP A 90 8.11 5.86 -26.94
N SER A 91 7.57 7.09 -27.05
CA SER A 91 8.34 8.32 -26.88
C SER A 91 8.60 8.71 -25.40
N SER A 92 8.24 7.87 -24.42
CA SER A 92 8.36 8.21 -22.98
C SER A 92 9.78 8.63 -22.60
N THR A 93 10.79 7.86 -23.01
CA THR A 93 12.20 8.13 -22.69
C THR A 93 12.65 9.50 -23.19
N GLN A 94 12.27 9.86 -24.44
CA GLN A 94 12.63 11.15 -25.05
C GLN A 94 11.93 12.32 -24.34
N ILE A 95 10.65 12.14 -23.99
CA ILE A 95 9.86 13.14 -23.25
C ILE A 95 10.46 13.36 -21.86
N ILE A 96 10.80 12.28 -21.13
CA ILE A 96 11.46 12.37 -19.83
C ILE A 96 12.73 13.21 -19.94
N GLN A 97 13.62 12.88 -20.87
CA GLN A 97 14.90 13.58 -21.05
C GLN A 97 14.71 15.07 -21.36
N GLU A 98 13.69 15.43 -22.11
CA GLU A 98 13.39 16.83 -22.43
C GLU A 98 12.83 17.58 -21.23
N VAL A 99 11.82 17.00 -20.56
CA VAL A 99 11.14 17.62 -19.43
C VAL A 99 12.07 17.81 -18.23
N LEU A 100 12.97 16.87 -17.99
CA LEU A 100 13.93 16.93 -16.87
C LEU A 100 14.94 18.08 -16.97
N LYS A 101 15.11 18.70 -18.13
CA LYS A 101 15.93 19.92 -18.27
C LYS A 101 15.38 21.10 -17.49
N ASP A 102 14.07 21.11 -17.28
CA ASP A 102 13.34 22.14 -16.52
C ASP A 102 13.20 21.81 -15.03
N SER A 103 13.79 20.69 -14.55
CA SER A 103 13.60 20.26 -13.17
C SER A 103 14.17 21.25 -12.17
N PRO A 104 13.41 21.70 -11.16
CA PRO A 104 13.93 22.53 -10.07
C PRO A 104 14.68 21.72 -9.00
N PHE A 105 14.71 20.39 -9.11
CA PHE A 105 15.26 19.47 -8.10
C PHE A 105 16.54 18.79 -8.58
N GLU A 106 17.33 18.27 -7.64
CA GLU A 106 18.35 17.30 -7.95
C GLU A 106 17.68 16.06 -8.56
N THR A 107 18.06 15.70 -9.77
CA THR A 107 17.37 14.69 -10.56
C THR A 107 18.32 13.58 -10.98
N ARG A 108 17.86 12.34 -10.81
CA ARG A 108 18.48 11.13 -11.35
C ARG A 108 17.53 10.46 -12.33
N PHE A 109 18.02 10.16 -13.53
CA PHE A 109 17.27 9.42 -14.55
C PHE A 109 17.99 8.12 -14.89
N GLU A 110 17.28 7.01 -14.80
CA GLU A 110 17.76 5.67 -15.16
C GLU A 110 16.80 5.06 -16.17
N THR A 111 17.36 4.40 -17.20
CA THR A 111 16.61 3.57 -18.15
C THR A 111 17.29 2.23 -18.30
N HIS A 112 16.54 1.17 -18.43
CA HIS A 112 17.02 -0.20 -18.54
C HIS A 112 16.06 -1.05 -19.36
N GLU A 113 16.37 -2.32 -19.61
CA GLU A 113 15.41 -3.25 -20.21
C GLU A 113 14.20 -3.47 -19.29
N ASN A 114 13.05 -3.84 -19.84
CA ASN A 114 11.81 -4.03 -19.07
C ASN A 114 11.94 -5.18 -18.05
N LEU A 115 12.16 -4.79 -16.80
CA LEU A 115 12.27 -5.69 -15.65
C LEU A 115 10.92 -5.98 -14.98
N GLY A 116 9.91 -5.14 -15.23
CA GLY A 116 8.60 -5.15 -14.58
C GLY A 116 8.54 -4.29 -13.32
N VAL A 117 7.31 -3.87 -12.96
CA VAL A 117 7.02 -2.85 -11.94
C VAL A 117 7.70 -3.12 -10.59
N VAL A 118 7.71 -4.37 -10.11
CA VAL A 118 8.29 -4.75 -8.82
C VAL A 118 9.79 -4.52 -8.79
N LYS A 119 10.50 -4.99 -9.82
CA LYS A 119 11.96 -4.83 -9.88
C LYS A 119 12.35 -3.38 -10.08
N ASN A 120 11.57 -2.64 -10.88
CA ASN A 120 11.77 -1.22 -11.09
C ASN A 120 11.57 -0.43 -9.77
N ARG A 121 10.54 -0.73 -8.99
CA ARG A 121 10.33 -0.12 -7.66
C ARG A 121 11.42 -0.54 -6.65
N ASN A 122 11.87 -1.79 -6.68
CA ASN A 122 12.99 -2.23 -5.83
C ASN A 122 14.28 -1.49 -6.17
N LEU A 123 14.56 -1.24 -7.45
CA LEU A 123 15.66 -0.37 -7.86
C LEU A 123 15.49 1.05 -7.30
N GLY A 124 14.27 1.61 -7.35
CA GLY A 124 13.96 2.88 -6.72
C GLY A 124 14.30 2.91 -5.24
N LEU A 125 13.95 1.86 -4.48
CA LEU A 125 14.30 1.73 -3.05
C LEU A 125 15.81 1.72 -2.77
N GLU A 126 16.62 1.30 -3.71
CA GLU A 126 18.09 1.30 -3.57
C GLU A 126 18.71 2.69 -3.83
N LEU A 127 18.02 3.53 -4.59
CA LEU A 127 18.54 4.82 -5.06
C LEU A 127 18.17 5.99 -4.14
N ILE A 128 17.14 5.86 -3.31
CA ILE A 128 16.64 6.92 -2.43
C ILE A 128 17.65 7.30 -1.34
N ARG A 129 17.80 8.61 -1.11
CA ARG A 129 18.62 9.17 -0.03
C ARG A 129 17.78 9.90 1.01
N GLY A 130 16.57 10.32 0.64
CA GLY A 130 15.66 11.10 1.48
C GLY A 130 15.25 10.38 2.76
N ASP A 131 14.74 11.14 3.71
CA ASP A 131 14.16 10.63 4.96
C ASP A 131 12.79 10.02 4.73
N TYR A 132 12.15 10.40 3.63
CA TYR A 132 10.86 9.90 3.19
C TYR A 132 10.91 9.51 1.72
N LEU A 133 10.03 8.59 1.35
CA LEU A 133 9.82 8.08 0.00
C LEU A 133 8.40 8.36 -0.45
N LEU A 134 8.27 8.85 -1.67
CA LEU A 134 7.01 8.94 -2.41
C LEU A 134 7.21 8.28 -3.78
N PHE A 135 6.53 7.17 -4.04
CA PHE A 135 6.38 6.67 -5.41
C PHE A 135 5.29 7.44 -6.14
N VAL A 136 5.49 7.69 -7.42
CA VAL A 136 4.48 8.26 -8.31
C VAL A 136 4.45 7.45 -9.60
N ASP A 137 3.33 6.84 -9.91
CA ASP A 137 3.15 6.15 -11.17
C ASP A 137 2.95 7.17 -12.29
N SER A 138 3.67 7.01 -13.40
CA SER A 138 3.80 8.02 -14.46
C SER A 138 2.51 8.33 -15.22
N ASP A 139 1.45 7.55 -15.03
CA ASP A 139 0.11 7.80 -15.54
C ASP A 139 -0.75 8.67 -14.61
N ASN A 140 -0.30 8.95 -13.39
CA ASN A 140 -0.96 9.81 -12.41
C ASN A 140 -0.31 11.19 -12.34
N TYR A 141 -0.93 12.13 -11.62
CA TYR A 141 -0.35 13.43 -11.32
C TYR A 141 -0.82 13.97 -9.97
N LEU A 142 -0.01 14.84 -9.37
CA LEU A 142 -0.17 15.36 -8.03
C LEU A 142 -0.84 16.74 -8.04
N ASP A 143 -1.66 17.03 -7.03
CA ASP A 143 -2.03 18.41 -6.70
C ASP A 143 -0.81 19.17 -6.16
N ALA A 144 -0.76 20.49 -6.29
CA ALA A 144 0.44 21.28 -5.98
C ALA A 144 0.92 21.18 -4.53
N ASP A 145 0.02 20.94 -3.59
CA ASP A 145 0.31 20.81 -2.15
C ASP A 145 0.37 19.35 -1.67
N TYR A 146 0.33 18.38 -2.59
CA TYR A 146 0.22 16.95 -2.25
C TYR A 146 1.31 16.48 -1.29
N VAL A 147 2.57 16.74 -1.62
CA VAL A 147 3.72 16.33 -0.80
C VAL A 147 3.69 17.03 0.56
N GLU A 148 3.39 18.32 0.60
CA GLU A 148 3.34 19.11 1.83
C GLU A 148 2.24 18.62 2.77
N GLN A 149 1.05 18.31 2.25
CA GLN A 149 -0.09 17.81 3.03
C GLN A 149 0.23 16.44 3.66
N LEU A 150 0.78 15.51 2.89
CA LEU A 150 1.16 14.20 3.40
C LEU A 150 2.30 14.30 4.42
N TYR A 151 3.31 15.13 4.15
CA TYR A 151 4.43 15.35 5.06
C TYR A 151 3.99 15.99 6.39
N SER A 152 3.15 17.02 6.33
CA SER A 152 2.59 17.66 7.53
C SER A 152 1.83 16.65 8.38
N LYS A 153 0.98 15.83 7.76
CA LYS A 153 0.22 14.80 8.45
C LYS A 153 1.13 13.77 9.14
N LEU A 154 2.18 13.28 8.45
CA LEU A 154 3.15 12.36 9.04
C LEU A 154 3.86 12.95 10.27
N THR A 155 4.30 14.21 10.15
CA THR A 155 5.05 14.87 11.22
C THR A 155 4.16 15.21 12.42
N GLU A 156 2.94 15.67 12.19
CA GLU A 156 1.97 15.99 13.24
C GLU A 156 1.55 14.78 14.06
N THR A 157 1.37 13.63 13.38
CA THR A 157 0.88 12.40 14.03
C THR A 157 2.00 11.45 14.45
N ASN A 158 3.24 11.75 14.07
CA ASN A 158 4.38 10.84 14.19
C ASN A 158 4.07 9.45 13.61
N ALA A 159 3.40 9.44 12.45
CA ALA A 159 3.12 8.24 11.68
C ALA A 159 4.26 7.92 10.71
N ASP A 160 4.18 6.76 10.06
CA ASP A 160 5.21 6.25 9.14
C ASP A 160 4.74 6.23 7.70
N ILE A 161 3.41 6.14 7.47
CA ILE A 161 2.78 6.12 6.15
C ILE A 161 1.63 7.12 6.16
N ALA A 162 1.63 8.10 5.24
CA ALA A 162 0.48 8.98 4.99
C ALA A 162 -0.10 8.70 3.61
N TYR A 163 -1.41 8.56 3.54
CA TYR A 163 -2.17 8.27 2.34
C TYR A 163 -3.42 9.14 2.23
N CYS A 164 -4.00 9.22 1.05
CA CYS A 164 -5.13 10.09 0.77
C CYS A 164 -6.16 9.41 -0.15
N ASP A 165 -7.17 10.18 -0.57
CA ASP A 165 -8.18 9.76 -1.54
C ASP A 165 -7.59 9.64 -2.96
N LEU A 166 -8.18 8.77 -3.78
CA LEU A 166 -7.92 8.68 -5.22
C LEU A 166 -9.08 9.33 -5.98
N PHE A 167 -8.77 10.31 -6.81
CA PHE A 167 -9.74 11.05 -7.61
C PHE A 167 -9.53 10.76 -9.09
N ASN A 168 -10.57 10.36 -9.78
CA ASN A 168 -10.54 10.20 -11.23
C ASN A 168 -10.83 11.55 -11.91
N PRO A 169 -9.82 12.19 -12.51
CA PRO A 169 -9.98 13.50 -13.12
C PRO A 169 -10.80 13.48 -14.43
N GLU A 170 -10.90 12.33 -15.09
CA GLU A 170 -11.66 12.19 -16.34
C GLU A 170 -13.17 12.10 -16.09
N LYS A 171 -13.56 11.51 -14.97
CA LYS A 171 -14.96 11.36 -14.55
C LYS A 171 -15.39 12.39 -13.51
N GLU A 172 -14.45 13.20 -13.00
CA GLU A 172 -14.66 14.16 -11.91
C GLU A 172 -15.28 13.54 -10.66
N GLU A 173 -14.91 12.29 -10.34
CA GLU A 173 -15.42 11.56 -9.18
C GLU A 173 -14.30 10.90 -8.40
N PHE A 174 -14.54 10.59 -7.13
CA PHE A 174 -13.59 9.79 -6.36
C PHE A 174 -13.61 8.34 -6.84
N TYR A 175 -12.47 7.85 -7.30
CA TYR A 175 -12.26 6.43 -7.60
C TYR A 175 -12.25 5.60 -6.33
N LEU A 176 -11.57 6.11 -5.30
CA LEU A 176 -11.52 5.53 -3.97
C LEU A 176 -11.53 6.64 -2.92
N LYS A 177 -12.53 6.62 -2.03
CA LYS A 177 -12.48 7.38 -0.79
C LYS A 177 -11.84 6.53 0.29
N SER A 178 -10.68 6.96 0.72
CA SER A 178 -9.95 6.35 1.83
C SER A 178 -10.64 6.68 3.16
N ARG A 179 -10.11 6.14 4.24
CA ARG A 179 -10.68 6.28 5.60
C ARG A 179 -9.55 6.27 6.61
N GLU A 180 -9.84 6.58 7.86
CA GLU A 180 -8.91 6.34 8.96
C GLU A 180 -8.45 4.88 8.97
N PHE A 181 -7.17 4.69 9.31
CA PHE A 181 -6.55 3.37 9.23
C PHE A 181 -7.18 2.40 10.26
N ASP A 182 -7.63 1.28 9.75
CA ASP A 182 -8.03 0.11 10.50
C ASP A 182 -7.43 -1.14 9.84
N LEU A 183 -6.69 -1.94 10.60
CA LEU A 183 -5.98 -3.10 10.04
C LEU A 183 -6.94 -4.14 9.46
N THR A 184 -8.08 -4.38 10.13
CA THR A 184 -9.09 -5.32 9.65
C THR A 184 -9.69 -4.86 8.34
N ALA A 185 -10.04 -3.56 8.24
CA ALA A 185 -10.56 -2.98 7.02
C ALA A 185 -9.53 -3.03 5.88
N PHE A 186 -8.25 -2.76 6.19
CA PHE A 186 -7.16 -2.81 5.19
C PHE A 186 -6.87 -4.22 4.70
N LEU A 187 -6.94 -5.22 5.60
CA LEU A 187 -6.82 -6.63 5.21
C LEU A 187 -7.97 -7.10 4.34
N ASN A 188 -9.16 -6.53 4.48
CA ASN A 188 -10.33 -6.88 3.69
C ASN A 188 -10.38 -6.19 2.33
N ALA A 189 -9.82 -4.98 2.21
CA ALA A 189 -9.75 -4.23 0.97
C ALA A 189 -8.63 -3.20 1.05
N SER A 190 -7.72 -3.19 0.08
CA SER A 190 -6.71 -2.14 -0.02
C SER A 190 -7.37 -0.78 -0.27
N PHE A 191 -7.10 0.18 0.60
CA PHE A 191 -7.51 1.58 0.46
C PHE A 191 -6.32 2.54 0.62
N ILE A 192 -5.11 2.02 0.60
CA ILE A 192 -3.85 2.77 0.57
C ILE A 192 -3.18 2.50 -0.76
N ASP A 193 -2.90 3.55 -1.50
CA ASP A 193 -2.24 3.50 -2.80
C ASP A 193 -0.71 3.56 -2.66
N ASN A 194 0.00 3.07 -3.66
CA ASN A 194 1.47 3.11 -3.70
C ASN A 194 2.03 4.53 -3.67
N CYS A 195 1.28 5.53 -4.15
CA CYS A 195 1.66 6.95 -4.11
C CYS A 195 1.51 7.58 -2.72
N SER A 196 1.65 6.79 -1.67
CA SER A 196 1.66 7.23 -0.27
C SER A 196 3.06 7.70 0.14
N LEU A 197 3.12 8.67 1.06
CA LEU A 197 4.40 9.12 1.61
C LEU A 197 4.82 8.21 2.76
N ILE A 198 6.01 7.62 2.66
CA ILE A 198 6.51 6.61 3.58
C ILE A 198 7.82 7.05 4.21
N ARG A 199 7.95 6.97 5.54
CA ARG A 199 9.20 7.21 6.26
C ARG A 199 10.23 6.15 5.88
N ARG A 200 11.41 6.54 5.37
CA ARG A 200 12.44 5.61 4.92
C ARG A 200 12.94 4.67 6.02
N SER A 201 13.03 5.12 7.26
CA SER A 201 13.51 4.28 8.38
C SER A 201 12.61 3.08 8.65
N ILE A 202 11.28 3.16 8.37
CA ILE A 202 10.37 2.04 8.54
C ILE A 202 10.49 1.02 7.41
N ILE A 203 10.96 1.44 6.23
CA ILE A 203 11.20 0.54 5.10
C ILE A 203 12.35 -0.41 5.42
N GLY A 204 13.47 0.12 5.92
CA GLY A 204 14.65 -0.68 6.24
C GLY A 204 15.09 -1.53 5.05
N ASN A 205 15.18 -2.84 5.27
CA ASN A 205 15.53 -3.84 4.25
C ASN A 205 14.30 -4.44 3.55
N THR A 206 13.10 -3.95 3.82
CA THR A 206 11.87 -4.45 3.17
C THR A 206 11.90 -4.11 1.68
N ARG A 207 11.51 -5.08 0.86
CA ARG A 207 11.41 -4.95 -0.60
C ARG A 207 10.08 -5.47 -1.08
N TYR A 208 9.65 -5.02 -2.26
CA TYR A 208 8.53 -5.63 -2.98
C TYR A 208 8.86 -7.08 -3.30
N ASP A 209 7.88 -7.98 -3.13
CA ASP A 209 8.06 -9.41 -3.41
C ASP A 209 8.18 -9.67 -4.93
N GLU A 210 9.34 -10.11 -5.39
CA GLU A 210 9.60 -10.38 -6.79
C GLU A 210 8.67 -11.46 -7.40
N LYS A 211 8.06 -12.31 -6.57
CA LYS A 211 7.05 -13.28 -7.00
C LYS A 211 5.77 -12.61 -7.48
N LEU A 212 5.54 -11.36 -7.11
CA LEU A 212 4.42 -10.53 -7.55
C LEU A 212 4.76 -9.68 -8.79
N ASN A 213 5.99 -9.75 -9.30
CA ASN A 213 6.38 -8.98 -10.49
C ASN A 213 5.45 -9.29 -11.68
N ARG A 214 4.95 -8.24 -12.33
CA ARG A 214 3.96 -8.31 -13.41
C ARG A 214 2.60 -8.94 -12.99
N LYS A 215 2.33 -8.95 -11.70
CA LYS A 215 1.05 -9.35 -11.09
C LYS A 215 0.40 -8.11 -10.46
N LYS A 216 -0.73 -8.35 -9.78
CA LYS A 216 -1.44 -7.32 -9.01
C LYS A 216 -1.08 -7.40 -7.53
N LEU A 217 -1.42 -6.33 -6.79
CA LEU A 217 -1.32 -6.28 -5.34
C LEU A 217 0.11 -6.34 -4.79
N GLU A 218 1.11 -6.00 -5.61
CA GLU A 218 2.49 -5.90 -5.15
C GLU A 218 2.67 -4.76 -4.15
N ASP A 219 1.95 -3.66 -4.34
CA ASP A 219 1.88 -2.51 -3.45
C ASP A 219 1.16 -2.83 -2.15
N TYR A 220 0.04 -3.54 -2.23
CA TYR A 220 -0.69 -4.02 -1.07
C TYR A 220 0.17 -4.96 -0.20
N ASP A 221 0.88 -5.92 -0.81
CA ASP A 221 1.80 -6.80 -0.09
C ASP A 221 2.94 -6.02 0.59
N PHE A 222 3.53 -5.04 -0.13
CA PHE A 222 4.58 -4.20 0.42
C PHE A 222 4.11 -3.39 1.63
N LEU A 223 2.95 -2.74 1.53
CA LEU A 223 2.36 -1.97 2.63
C LEU A 223 1.99 -2.87 3.82
N LEU A 224 1.40 -4.05 3.58
CA LEU A 224 1.15 -5.03 4.64
C LEU A 224 2.43 -5.46 5.34
N ASN A 225 3.51 -5.65 4.59
CA ASN A 225 4.80 -6.00 5.15
C ASN A 225 5.31 -4.91 6.11
N LEU A 226 5.22 -3.64 5.71
CA LEU A 226 5.59 -2.52 6.56
C LEU A 226 4.70 -2.43 7.82
N ILE A 227 3.39 -2.59 7.66
CA ILE A 227 2.43 -2.45 8.76
C ILE A 227 2.54 -3.61 9.75
N ILE A 228 2.61 -4.84 9.26
CA ILE A 228 2.55 -6.04 10.12
C ILE A 228 3.93 -6.42 10.65
N ASN A 229 4.96 -6.44 9.79
CA ASN A 229 6.28 -6.89 10.19
C ASN A 229 7.14 -5.78 10.80
N ASN A 230 7.04 -4.56 10.27
CA ASN A 230 7.82 -3.42 10.76
C ASN A 230 7.04 -2.54 11.73
N SER A 231 5.74 -2.85 11.99
CA SER A 231 4.86 -2.09 12.90
C SER A 231 4.64 -0.65 12.45
N ALA A 232 4.61 -0.38 11.14
CA ALA A 232 4.38 0.94 10.58
C ALA A 232 3.00 1.47 10.96
N LYS A 233 2.93 2.74 11.36
CA LYS A 233 1.69 3.46 11.63
C LYS A 233 1.25 4.20 10.39
N ALA A 234 0.06 3.89 9.89
CA ALA A 234 -0.53 4.56 8.74
C ALA A 234 -1.56 5.61 9.19
N VAL A 235 -1.65 6.73 8.46
CA VAL A 235 -2.56 7.83 8.75
C VAL A 235 -3.19 8.37 7.46
N TYR A 236 -4.49 8.65 7.55
CA TYR A 236 -5.26 9.22 6.45
C TYR A 236 -5.16 10.75 6.43
N GLN A 237 -4.90 11.32 5.24
CA GLN A 237 -4.90 12.76 4.98
C GLN A 237 -6.06 13.13 4.03
N PRO A 238 -7.16 13.69 4.57
CA PRO A 238 -8.34 14.01 3.76
C PRO A 238 -8.24 15.34 2.98
N SER A 239 -7.22 16.16 3.25
CA SER A 239 -7.10 17.50 2.67
C SER A 239 -6.44 17.53 1.29
N THR A 240 -5.94 16.40 0.82
CA THR A 240 -5.37 16.24 -0.52
C THR A 240 -5.85 14.95 -1.17
N LYS A 241 -5.57 14.80 -2.47
CA LYS A 241 -5.95 13.63 -3.25
C LYS A 241 -4.92 13.36 -4.34
N LEU A 242 -4.78 12.10 -4.74
CA LEU A 242 -4.06 11.71 -5.93
C LEU A 242 -4.99 11.80 -7.15
N ASN A 243 -4.56 12.48 -8.21
CA ASN A 243 -5.28 12.43 -9.48
C ASN A 243 -4.93 11.11 -10.20
N TYR A 244 -5.80 10.13 -10.00
CA TYR A 244 -5.62 8.75 -10.38
C TYR A 244 -6.39 8.43 -11.67
N ARG A 245 -5.67 8.06 -12.74
CA ARG A 245 -6.30 7.69 -14.02
C ARG A 245 -6.72 6.24 -14.02
N VAL A 246 -7.93 6.02 -14.53
CA VAL A 246 -8.53 4.67 -14.64
C VAL A 246 -8.66 4.31 -16.11
N PHE A 247 -7.98 3.25 -16.54
CA PHE A 247 -8.01 2.77 -17.91
C PHE A 247 -8.93 1.55 -18.01
N GLU A 248 -9.86 1.56 -18.97
CA GLU A 248 -10.74 0.41 -19.25
C GLU A 248 -9.96 -0.78 -19.83
N THR A 249 -8.87 -0.50 -20.55
CA THR A 249 -8.00 -1.49 -21.19
C THR A 249 -6.54 -1.06 -21.05
N GLY A 250 -5.64 -2.02 -20.89
CA GLY A 250 -4.19 -1.73 -20.94
C GLY A 250 -3.48 -1.64 -19.60
N SER A 251 -4.18 -1.33 -18.51
CA SER A 251 -3.58 -1.37 -17.16
C SER A 251 -3.45 -2.80 -16.65
N ILE A 252 -2.49 -3.04 -15.75
CA ILE A 252 -2.38 -4.32 -15.02
C ILE A 252 -3.68 -4.58 -14.26
N SER A 253 -4.30 -3.51 -13.72
CA SER A 253 -5.56 -3.57 -12.97
C SER A 253 -6.76 -4.02 -13.81
N GLY A 254 -6.80 -3.74 -15.11
CA GLY A 254 -7.92 -4.08 -16.01
C GLY A 254 -7.82 -5.43 -16.71
N ARG A 255 -6.65 -6.07 -16.74
CA ARG A 255 -6.38 -7.24 -17.61
C ARG A 255 -6.93 -8.56 -17.10
N ASP A 256 -7.21 -8.68 -15.80
CA ASP A 256 -7.42 -9.98 -15.18
C ASP A 256 -8.82 -10.12 -14.58
N SER A 257 -9.29 -11.37 -14.55
CA SER A 257 -10.56 -11.69 -13.91
C SER A 257 -10.48 -11.40 -12.39
N VAL A 258 -11.63 -11.04 -11.80
CA VAL A 258 -11.82 -10.92 -10.34
C VAL A 258 -11.22 -12.11 -9.58
N ARG A 259 -11.27 -13.27 -10.21
CA ARG A 259 -10.74 -14.52 -9.68
C ARG A 259 -9.21 -14.54 -9.54
N TYR A 260 -8.47 -14.04 -10.55
CA TYR A 260 -7.00 -13.98 -10.49
C TYR A 260 -6.55 -13.00 -9.41
N HIS A 261 -7.25 -11.87 -9.29
CA HIS A 261 -7.04 -10.94 -8.18
C HIS A 261 -7.22 -11.62 -6.82
N TYR A 262 -8.27 -12.42 -6.69
CA TYR A 262 -8.58 -13.13 -5.45
C TYR A 262 -7.56 -14.22 -5.10
N GLU A 263 -7.04 -14.94 -6.10
CA GLU A 263 -5.97 -15.93 -5.89
C GLU A 263 -4.70 -15.26 -5.31
N ILE A 264 -4.29 -14.12 -5.87
CA ILE A 264 -3.12 -13.37 -5.39
C ILE A 264 -3.38 -12.83 -3.98
N TYR A 265 -4.56 -12.26 -3.75
CA TYR A 265 -4.96 -11.76 -2.44
C TYR A 265 -4.84 -12.84 -1.35
N LEU A 266 -5.33 -14.06 -1.62
CA LEU A 266 -5.20 -15.18 -0.68
C LEU A 266 -3.74 -15.59 -0.44
N ASP A 267 -2.92 -15.59 -1.49
CA ASP A 267 -1.49 -15.86 -1.37
C ASP A 267 -0.78 -14.83 -0.47
N ILE A 268 -1.16 -13.56 -0.60
CA ILE A 268 -0.63 -12.49 0.23
C ILE A 268 -1.10 -12.64 1.67
N LEU A 269 -2.40 -12.85 1.92
CA LEU A 269 -2.91 -13.03 3.27
C LEU A 269 -2.24 -14.21 4.00
N GLU A 270 -1.96 -15.32 3.28
CA GLU A 270 -1.31 -16.49 3.88
C GLU A 270 0.06 -16.15 4.50
N LYS A 271 0.76 -15.12 4.00
CA LYS A 271 2.06 -14.67 4.54
C LYS A 271 1.96 -14.07 5.95
N TYR A 272 0.79 -13.51 6.29
CA TYR A 272 0.64 -12.66 7.48
C TYR A 272 -0.29 -13.24 8.56
N LEU A 273 -1.08 -14.26 8.25
CA LEU A 273 -2.12 -14.79 9.13
C LEU A 273 -1.64 -15.16 10.54
N ASP A 274 -0.46 -15.74 10.65
CA ASP A 274 0.11 -16.17 11.93
C ASP A 274 0.65 -15.02 12.79
N LYS A 275 0.68 -13.82 12.25
CA LYS A 275 1.16 -12.59 12.90
C LYS A 275 0.03 -11.67 13.35
N LEU A 276 -1.20 -11.94 12.90
CA LEU A 276 -2.34 -11.07 13.18
C LEU A 276 -2.83 -11.23 14.63
N PRO A 277 -3.29 -10.16 15.27
CA PRO A 277 -4.05 -10.25 16.50
C PRO A 277 -5.27 -11.14 16.31
N HIS A 278 -5.65 -11.88 17.37
CA HIS A 278 -6.70 -12.90 17.31
C HIS A 278 -8.05 -12.36 16.78
N GLU A 279 -8.44 -11.19 17.21
CA GLU A 279 -9.68 -10.52 16.77
C GLU A 279 -9.66 -10.13 15.28
N VAL A 280 -8.54 -9.58 14.81
CA VAL A 280 -8.32 -9.22 13.40
C VAL A 280 -8.36 -10.48 12.52
N TYR A 281 -7.66 -11.51 12.96
CA TYR A 281 -7.64 -12.80 12.31
C TYR A 281 -9.04 -13.42 12.14
N ARG A 282 -9.87 -13.34 13.20
CA ARG A 282 -11.25 -13.82 13.14
C ARG A 282 -12.08 -13.03 12.11
N ALA A 283 -11.98 -11.70 12.14
CA ALA A 283 -12.72 -10.84 11.22
C ALA A 283 -12.34 -11.07 9.76
N VAL A 284 -11.04 -11.33 9.47
CA VAL A 284 -10.58 -11.72 8.13
C VAL A 284 -11.18 -13.07 7.71
N CYS A 285 -11.25 -14.03 8.61
CA CYS A 285 -11.86 -15.34 8.32
C CYS A 285 -13.35 -15.22 8.01
N ASP A 286 -14.08 -14.42 8.80
CA ASP A 286 -15.53 -14.19 8.58
C ASP A 286 -15.74 -13.51 7.22
N ASN A 287 -14.93 -12.54 6.84
CA ASN A 287 -14.99 -11.90 5.53
C ASN A 287 -14.67 -12.87 4.37
N LEU A 288 -13.68 -13.74 4.52
CA LEU A 288 -13.35 -14.76 3.52
C LEU A 288 -14.53 -15.71 3.27
N MET A 289 -15.29 -16.04 4.30
CA MET A 289 -16.51 -16.85 4.16
C MET A 289 -17.58 -16.12 3.34
N VAL A 290 -17.80 -14.83 3.60
CA VAL A 290 -18.75 -14.00 2.84
C VAL A 290 -18.31 -13.87 1.37
N LEU A 291 -17.02 -13.73 1.12
CA LEU A 291 -16.47 -13.66 -0.25
C LEU A 291 -16.64 -14.99 -0.99
N GLU A 292 -16.51 -16.12 -0.30
CA GLU A 292 -16.79 -17.45 -0.87
C GLU A 292 -18.26 -17.56 -1.30
N GLU A 293 -19.20 -17.13 -0.45
CA GLU A 293 -20.64 -17.14 -0.77
C GLU A 293 -20.97 -16.23 -1.97
N ARG A 294 -20.34 -15.04 -2.04
CA ARG A 294 -20.49 -14.13 -3.19
C ARG A 294 -19.93 -14.73 -4.48
N LEU A 295 -18.79 -15.39 -4.40
CA LEU A 295 -18.19 -16.06 -5.55
C LEU A 295 -19.11 -17.18 -6.06
N ASP A 296 -19.66 -17.98 -5.17
CA ASP A 296 -20.64 -19.03 -5.49
C ASP A 296 -21.94 -18.43 -6.10
N SER A 297 -22.38 -17.26 -5.62
CA SER A 297 -23.52 -16.55 -6.19
C SER A 297 -23.26 -16.01 -7.60
N LEU A 298 -22.09 -15.41 -7.84
CA LEU A 298 -21.68 -14.90 -9.14
C LEU A 298 -21.55 -16.03 -10.18
N LEU A 299 -21.09 -17.20 -9.75
CA LEU A 299 -21.00 -18.38 -10.62
C LEU A 299 -22.36 -18.93 -11.03
N LYS A 300 -23.43 -18.70 -10.23
CA LYS A 300 -24.82 -19.09 -10.58
C LYS A 300 -25.42 -18.24 -11.71
N HIS A 301 -24.96 -16.99 -11.87
CA HIS A 301 -25.54 -16.04 -12.85
C HIS A 301 -24.97 -16.17 -14.27
N HIS A 302 -23.95 -16.97 -14.50
CA HIS A 302 -23.45 -17.27 -15.84
C HIS A 302 -24.05 -18.59 -16.34
N GLY A 303 -25.16 -18.50 -17.07
CA GLY A 303 -25.89 -19.63 -17.65
C GLY A 303 -24.99 -20.56 -18.49
N ASP A 304 -25.22 -21.83 -18.50
CA ASP A 304 -24.55 -23.08 -18.92
C ASP A 304 -23.93 -23.89 -17.77
N VAL A 305 -24.36 -23.64 -16.55
CA VAL A 305 -23.70 -24.09 -15.33
C VAL A 305 -24.52 -25.07 -14.49
N THR A 306 -25.71 -25.51 -14.96
CA THR A 306 -26.60 -26.34 -14.14
C THR A 306 -25.93 -27.64 -13.67
N ASP A 307 -25.22 -28.33 -14.54
CA ASP A 307 -24.49 -29.56 -14.17
C ASP A 307 -23.23 -29.28 -13.33
N TYR A 308 -22.65 -28.12 -13.51
CA TYR A 308 -21.47 -27.71 -12.76
C TYR A 308 -21.84 -27.20 -11.36
N VAL A 309 -22.94 -26.43 -11.24
CA VAL A 309 -23.54 -26.01 -9.96
C VAL A 309 -23.96 -27.24 -9.13
N ASN A 310 -24.51 -28.27 -9.77
CA ASN A 310 -24.89 -29.49 -9.07
C ASN A 310 -23.69 -30.30 -8.55
N ARG A 311 -22.58 -30.30 -9.29
CA ARG A 311 -21.30 -30.87 -8.79
C ARG A 311 -20.70 -30.05 -7.66
N LEU A 312 -20.70 -28.70 -7.78
CA LEU A 312 -20.22 -27.81 -6.72
C LEU A 312 -21.08 -27.89 -5.45
N LYS A 313 -22.40 -28.02 -5.60
CA LYS A 313 -23.28 -28.28 -4.44
C LYS A 313 -22.87 -29.57 -3.73
N LYS A 314 -22.59 -30.62 -4.48
CA LYS A 314 -22.16 -31.89 -3.93
C LYS A 314 -20.79 -31.81 -3.24
N GLU A 315 -19.87 -31.01 -3.79
CA GLU A 315 -18.57 -30.74 -3.18
C GLU A 315 -18.71 -29.81 -1.95
N ARG A 316 -19.59 -28.78 -2.01
CA ARG A 316 -19.94 -27.95 -0.86
C ARG A 316 -20.48 -28.80 0.29
N ASP A 317 -21.44 -29.67 0.00
CA ASP A 317 -22.07 -30.54 0.98
C ASP A 317 -21.05 -31.51 1.61
N GLN A 318 -20.06 -31.94 0.83
CA GLN A 318 -18.94 -32.73 1.37
C GLN A 318 -18.02 -31.91 2.27
N LEU A 319 -17.77 -30.63 1.92
CA LEU A 319 -16.98 -29.71 2.71
C LEU A 319 -17.71 -29.32 4.00
N GLU A 320 -19.03 -29.10 3.95
CA GLU A 320 -19.85 -28.87 5.14
C GLU A 320 -19.87 -30.09 6.07
N ARG A 321 -19.95 -31.31 5.53
CA ARG A 321 -19.81 -32.51 6.32
C ARG A 321 -18.42 -32.62 6.96
N ARG A 322 -17.35 -32.25 6.24
CA ARG A 322 -15.99 -32.17 6.80
C ARG A 322 -15.88 -31.08 7.86
N LYS A 323 -16.47 -29.89 7.63
CA LYS A 323 -16.56 -28.78 8.57
C LYS A 323 -17.34 -29.19 9.83
N TYR A 324 -18.47 -29.88 9.67
CA TYR A 324 -19.23 -30.45 10.78
C TYR A 324 -18.42 -31.47 11.56
N THR A 325 -17.71 -32.36 10.87
CA THR A 325 -16.83 -33.37 11.51
C THR A 325 -15.67 -32.71 12.24
N GLN A 326 -15.06 -31.70 11.65
CA GLN A 326 -14.00 -30.90 12.32
C GLN A 326 -14.55 -30.12 13.51
N SER A 327 -15.74 -29.52 13.39
CA SER A 327 -16.42 -28.84 14.50
C SER A 327 -16.76 -29.82 15.63
N LYS A 328 -17.15 -31.05 15.29
CA LYS A 328 -17.41 -32.12 16.26
C LYS A 328 -16.12 -32.55 16.96
N ILE A 329 -15.07 -32.82 16.20
CA ILE A 329 -13.71 -33.14 16.73
C ILE A 329 -13.24 -32.01 17.66
N LEU A 330 -13.51 -30.78 17.31
CA LEU A 330 -13.14 -29.60 18.10
C LEU A 330 -13.95 -29.52 19.39
N LYS A 331 -15.28 -29.79 19.33
CA LYS A 331 -16.12 -29.87 20.53
C LYS A 331 -15.67 -30.99 21.44
N ASP A 332 -15.30 -32.11 20.87
CA ASP A 332 -14.82 -33.27 21.64
C ASP A 332 -13.43 -32.96 22.26
N ALA A 333 -12.51 -32.35 21.51
CA ALA A 333 -11.23 -31.88 22.01
C ALA A 333 -11.39 -30.77 23.06
N HIS A 334 -12.40 -29.89 22.91
CA HIS A 334 -12.72 -28.89 23.93
C HIS A 334 -13.21 -29.53 25.23
N LYS A 335 -14.06 -30.53 25.09
CA LYS A 335 -14.57 -31.32 26.24
C LYS A 335 -13.46 -32.07 26.97
N GLU A 336 -12.53 -32.67 26.21
CA GLU A 336 -11.31 -33.27 26.78
C GLU A 336 -10.41 -32.25 27.47
N MET A 337 -10.23 -31.06 26.88
CA MET A 337 -9.48 -29.97 27.50
C MET A 337 -10.13 -29.44 28.77
N GLU A 338 -11.45 -29.38 28.83
CA GLU A 338 -12.17 -29.00 30.05
C GLU A 338 -11.98 -30.06 31.17
N LEU A 339 -12.03 -31.33 30.80
CA LEU A 339 -11.72 -32.41 31.71
C LEU A 339 -10.27 -32.38 32.24
N ILE A 340 -9.30 -32.07 31.34
CA ILE A 340 -7.89 -31.88 31.70
C ILE A 340 -7.73 -30.63 32.59
N ARG A 341 -8.42 -29.50 32.27
CA ARG A 341 -8.44 -28.31 33.11
C ARG A 341 -9.01 -28.58 34.49
N GLY A 342 -10.14 -29.29 34.56
CA GLY A 342 -10.73 -29.69 35.83
C GLY A 342 -9.78 -30.53 36.67
N SER A 343 -9.08 -31.49 36.04
CA SER A 343 -8.11 -32.34 36.74
C SER A 343 -6.83 -31.60 37.17
N LEU A 344 -6.34 -30.67 36.34
CA LEU A 344 -5.18 -29.81 36.66
C LEU A 344 -5.51 -28.77 37.73
N SER A 345 -6.70 -28.15 37.68
CA SER A 345 -7.16 -27.22 38.71
C SER A 345 -7.30 -27.88 40.07
N TYR A 346 -7.77 -29.13 40.08
CA TYR A 346 -7.88 -29.91 41.30
C TYR A 346 -6.52 -30.31 41.88
N ARG A 347 -5.51 -30.58 41.01
CA ARG A 347 -4.16 -30.98 41.41
C ARG A 347 -3.23 -29.85 41.79
N LEU A 348 -3.41 -28.67 41.22
CA LEU A 348 -2.49 -27.53 41.36
C LEU A 348 -3.01 -26.42 42.28
N GLY A 349 -4.19 -26.61 42.92
CA GLY A 349 -4.75 -25.59 43.82
C GLY A 349 -4.79 -24.20 43.16
N ASN A 350 -5.92 -23.66 43.00
CA ASN A 350 -6.43 -22.38 42.43
C ASN A 350 -5.50 -21.18 42.27
N ALA A 351 -4.20 -21.29 42.18
CA ALA A 351 -3.29 -20.15 42.32
C ALA A 351 -2.70 -19.57 41.00
N LEU A 352 -2.88 -20.17 39.84
CA LEU A 352 -2.10 -19.73 38.66
C LEU A 352 -2.81 -19.73 37.29
N ILE A 353 -4.14 -19.77 37.20
CA ILE A 353 -4.78 -19.77 35.89
C ILE A 353 -5.66 -18.54 35.71
N THR A 354 -5.12 -17.52 35.02
CA THR A 354 -5.89 -16.45 34.37
C THR A 354 -6.89 -17.07 33.38
N PRO A 355 -8.15 -16.60 33.33
CA PRO A 355 -9.17 -17.23 32.47
C PRO A 355 -8.82 -17.00 31.00
N ILE A 356 -8.43 -18.05 30.32
CA ILE A 356 -8.27 -18.07 28.87
C ILE A 356 -9.69 -18.13 28.28
N LYS A 357 -10.12 -17.03 27.69
CA LYS A 357 -11.43 -16.91 27.05
C LYS A 357 -11.61 -17.96 25.95
N THR A 358 -12.72 -18.62 25.98
CA THR A 358 -13.12 -19.90 25.36
C THR A 358 -13.29 -19.90 23.83
N ALA A 359 -12.97 -18.81 23.14
CA ALA A 359 -13.10 -18.69 21.68
C ALA A 359 -11.84 -19.09 20.91
N GLY A 360 -10.83 -19.64 21.57
CA GLY A 360 -9.45 -19.60 21.14
C GLY A 360 -8.85 -20.83 20.46
N VAL A 361 -9.54 -21.94 20.25
CA VAL A 361 -8.85 -23.16 19.76
C VAL A 361 -8.77 -23.20 18.24
N ILE A 362 -9.80 -22.84 17.52
CA ILE A 362 -9.73 -22.70 16.04
C ILE A 362 -8.87 -21.49 15.70
N ALA A 363 -9.13 -20.38 16.37
CA ALA A 363 -8.45 -19.12 16.16
C ALA A 363 -7.00 -19.08 16.72
N LYS A 364 -6.54 -20.09 17.41
CA LYS A 364 -5.14 -20.23 17.87
C LYS A 364 -4.32 -21.23 17.05
N ASN A 365 -4.89 -21.79 15.97
CA ASN A 365 -4.14 -22.72 15.13
C ASN A 365 -3.96 -22.14 13.71
N PRO A 366 -2.90 -21.34 13.47
CA PRO A 366 -2.55 -20.83 12.15
C PRO A 366 -2.45 -21.93 11.08
N LYS A 367 -2.07 -23.15 11.47
CA LYS A 367 -2.03 -24.31 10.59
C LYS A 367 -3.41 -24.72 10.05
N ALA A 368 -4.46 -24.62 10.85
CA ALA A 368 -5.81 -25.01 10.43
C ALA A 368 -6.35 -24.05 9.36
N ILE A 369 -6.07 -22.76 9.48
CA ILE A 369 -6.47 -21.78 8.46
C ILE A 369 -5.55 -21.78 7.25
N LYS A 370 -4.25 -21.95 7.42
CA LYS A 370 -3.37 -22.18 6.26
C LYS A 370 -3.88 -23.37 5.43
N ASN A 371 -4.35 -24.43 6.09
CA ASN A 371 -4.95 -25.57 5.40
C ASN A 371 -6.30 -25.25 4.76
N TYR A 372 -7.14 -24.44 5.39
CA TYR A 372 -8.40 -23.95 4.80
C TYR A 372 -8.16 -23.05 3.60
N LEU A 373 -7.25 -22.08 3.69
CA LEU A 373 -6.87 -21.22 2.58
C LEU A 373 -6.23 -22.01 1.43
N ARG A 374 -5.40 -23.01 1.73
CA ARG A 374 -4.88 -23.93 0.70
C ARG A 374 -5.98 -24.73 0.03
N ALA A 375 -6.96 -25.21 0.76
CA ALA A 375 -8.11 -25.92 0.20
C ALA A 375 -8.98 -25.02 -0.67
N LEU A 376 -9.22 -23.77 -0.24
CA LEU A 376 -9.91 -22.75 -1.00
C LEU A 376 -9.16 -22.39 -2.28
N LYS A 377 -7.84 -22.19 -2.21
CA LYS A 377 -6.97 -21.95 -3.35
C LYS A 377 -6.97 -23.11 -4.36
N VAL A 378 -6.89 -24.36 -3.89
CA VAL A 378 -6.99 -25.56 -4.73
C VAL A 378 -8.34 -25.60 -5.44
N LYS A 379 -9.42 -25.28 -4.74
CA LYS A 379 -10.78 -25.21 -5.29
C LYS A 379 -10.89 -24.13 -6.38
N VAL A 380 -10.31 -22.96 -6.13
CA VAL A 380 -10.23 -21.85 -7.11
C VAL A 380 -9.39 -22.22 -8.33
N ILE A 381 -8.23 -22.87 -8.15
CA ILE A 381 -7.35 -23.35 -9.25
C ILE A 381 -8.04 -24.46 -10.07
N GLN A 382 -8.73 -25.39 -9.44
CA GLN A 382 -9.48 -26.44 -10.13
C GLN A 382 -10.64 -25.85 -10.95
N LEU A 383 -11.32 -24.84 -10.43
CA LEU A 383 -12.30 -24.05 -11.13
C LEU A 383 -11.69 -23.39 -12.40
N ARG A 384 -10.50 -22.81 -12.30
CA ARG A 384 -9.76 -22.21 -13.43
C ARG A 384 -9.46 -23.23 -14.53
N ARG A 385 -8.93 -24.40 -14.17
CA ARG A 385 -8.57 -25.48 -15.14
C ARG A 385 -9.78 -26.02 -15.91
N ARG A 386 -10.98 -25.95 -15.33
CA ARG A 386 -12.20 -26.48 -15.93
C ARG A 386 -12.97 -25.46 -16.80
N MET A 387 -12.76 -24.15 -16.59
CA MET A 387 -13.41 -23.09 -17.37
C MET A 387 -12.64 -22.65 -18.62
N THR A 388 -11.34 -22.94 -18.72
CA THR A 388 -10.48 -22.52 -19.84
C THR A 388 -10.76 -23.19 -21.20
N PRO A 389 -11.27 -24.42 -21.32
CA PRO A 389 -11.44 -25.06 -22.64
C PRO A 389 -12.68 -24.62 -23.42
N LEU A 390 -13.71 -24.04 -22.77
CA LEU A 390 -14.99 -23.78 -23.46
C LEU A 390 -15.13 -22.37 -24.05
N LYS A 391 -14.43 -21.36 -23.56
CA LYS A 391 -14.57 -19.97 -24.03
C LYS A 391 -13.64 -19.53 -25.16
N VAL A 392 -12.53 -20.21 -25.37
CA VAL A 392 -11.58 -19.81 -26.45
C VAL A 392 -12.08 -20.19 -27.85
N ARG A 393 -13.03 -21.10 -27.96
CA ARG A 393 -13.61 -21.50 -29.27
C ARG A 393 -14.80 -20.66 -29.75
N GLN A 394 -15.48 -19.92 -28.85
CA GLN A 394 -16.66 -19.11 -29.25
C GLN A 394 -16.34 -17.64 -29.55
N LEU A 395 -15.14 -17.14 -29.21
CA LEU A 395 -14.69 -15.78 -29.52
C LEU A 395 -13.82 -15.70 -30.79
N ARG A 396 -13.68 -16.81 -31.56
CA ARG A 396 -13.00 -16.86 -32.85
C ARG A 396 -13.91 -17.28 -34.02
N ARG A 397 -15.23 -17.12 -33.87
CA ARG A 397 -16.16 -17.14 -34.97
C ARG A 397 -16.96 -15.87 -35.06
#